data_e1955b9fa43094530adb0d74a6ab3330
#
_entry.id   e1955b9fa43094530adb0d74a6ab3330
#
_cell.length_a   1.000
_cell.length_b   1.000
_cell.length_c   1.000
_cell.angle_alpha   90.00
_cell.angle_beta   90.00
_cell.angle_gamma   90.00
#
_symmetry.space_group_name_H-M   'P 1'
#
loop_
_entity.id
_entity.type
_entity.pdbx_description
1 polymer ?
#
loop_
_entity_poly.entity_id
_entity_poly.type
_entity_poly.pdbx_seq_one_letter_code
_entity_poly.pdbx_strand_id
1 'polypeptide(L)'
;MGECAGFRRGSFPQPYGNKEWYDGEGAMPFVQVADVADDMKLVDDTKQKISKLAQPMSVYADKGSVLVTLQGSIGRVAITQYGAFVDRTVLIFDKYNQDIDKTFWAYIIKEKFIDEARKAPGGTIKTITKEALSDFDLMLPNYDEQKKLGAFLVSIDNLITLHQRELEILKNLKKTCLKRMFV
;
A
#
# COMPACT_ATOMS: atom_id res chain seq x y z
N MET A 1 2.53 -18.32 -3.41
CA MET A 1 3.09 -16.96 -3.58
C MET A 1 4.59 -16.92 -3.35
N GLY A 2 5.13 -17.60 -2.34
CA GLY A 2 6.57 -17.61 -2.03
C GLY A 2 7.49 -18.06 -3.16
N GLU A 3 6.99 -18.86 -4.09
CA GLU A 3 7.73 -19.28 -5.29
C GLU A 3 7.88 -18.14 -6.32
N CYS A 4 6.93 -17.21 -6.36
CA CYS A 4 6.90 -16.12 -7.35
C CYS A 4 7.66 -14.89 -6.89
N ALA A 5 7.57 -14.54 -5.61
CA ALA A 5 8.18 -13.33 -5.05
C ALA A 5 8.68 -13.54 -3.63
N GLY A 6 9.84 -12.98 -3.35
CA GLY A 6 10.36 -12.81 -2.01
C GLY A 6 9.70 -11.62 -1.32
N PHE A 7 9.50 -11.74 -0.03
CA PHE A 7 8.97 -10.66 0.78
C PHE A 7 9.68 -10.55 2.13
N ARG A 8 9.71 -9.34 2.65
CA ARG A 8 10.30 -9.04 3.97
C ARG A 8 9.43 -8.02 4.71
N ARG A 9 9.52 -8.01 6.03
CA ARG A 9 8.89 -6.96 6.82
C ARG A 9 9.80 -5.75 6.94
N GLY A 10 9.20 -4.59 7.06
CA GLY A 10 9.89 -3.41 7.54
C GLY A 10 10.44 -3.61 8.97
N SER A 11 11.19 -2.65 9.45
CA SER A 11 11.73 -2.64 10.81
C SER A 11 11.84 -1.23 11.33
N PHE A 12 11.99 -1.13 12.65
CA PHE A 12 12.21 0.13 13.34
C PHE A 12 12.96 -0.11 14.65
N PRO A 13 13.92 0.75 15.03
CA PRO A 13 14.68 0.59 16.25
C PRO A 13 13.82 0.75 17.52
N GLN A 14 14.25 0.11 18.59
CA GLN A 14 13.60 0.18 19.89
C GLN A 14 14.37 1.09 20.87
N PRO A 15 13.70 1.70 21.84
CA PRO A 15 12.24 1.70 22.07
C PRO A 15 11.49 2.56 21.08
N TYR A 16 10.27 2.13 20.71
CA TYR A 16 9.41 2.72 19.68
C TYR A 16 8.94 4.12 20.03
N GLY A 17 9.30 4.86 20.72
CA GLY A 17 8.87 6.23 21.09
C GLY A 17 10.05 7.16 21.37
N ASN A 18 11.26 6.67 21.15
CA ASN A 18 12.44 7.53 21.34
C ASN A 18 12.44 8.64 20.29
N LYS A 19 12.43 9.89 20.75
CA LYS A 19 12.37 11.08 19.88
C LYS A 19 13.57 11.19 18.93
N GLU A 20 14.71 10.63 19.28
CA GLU A 20 15.92 10.64 18.45
C GLU A 20 15.78 9.83 17.17
N TRP A 21 14.80 8.91 17.13
CA TRP A 21 14.53 8.11 15.94
C TRP A 21 13.78 8.87 14.84
N TYR A 22 13.24 10.05 15.15
CA TYR A 22 12.35 10.79 14.25
C TYR A 22 12.92 12.15 13.90
N ASP A 23 12.58 12.62 12.69
CA ASP A 23 12.84 13.96 12.18
C ASP A 23 14.33 14.38 12.18
N GLY A 24 14.61 15.67 12.04
CA GLY A 24 15.95 16.24 12.01
C GLY A 24 16.56 16.32 10.61
N GLU A 25 17.79 16.81 10.55
CA GLU A 25 18.52 16.97 9.29
C GLU A 25 18.83 15.61 8.64
N GLY A 26 18.51 15.49 7.36
CA GLY A 26 18.69 14.23 6.61
C GLY A 26 17.65 13.16 6.94
N ALA A 27 16.56 13.52 7.62
CA ALA A 27 15.44 12.60 7.84
C ALA A 27 14.79 12.21 6.52
N MET A 28 14.32 10.95 6.43
CA MET A 28 13.71 10.38 5.25
C MET A 28 12.28 9.91 5.55
N PRO A 29 11.42 9.75 4.53
CA PRO A 29 10.08 9.23 4.70
C PRO A 29 10.07 7.91 5.46
N PHE A 30 9.13 7.78 6.42
CA PHE A 30 8.91 6.56 7.19
C PHE A 30 7.47 6.10 7.03
N VAL A 31 7.29 5.04 6.24
CA VAL A 31 5.97 4.51 5.88
C VAL A 31 5.43 3.63 6.99
N GLN A 32 4.28 4.01 7.48
CA GLN A 32 3.44 3.26 8.42
C GLN A 32 2.10 2.90 7.77
N VAL A 33 1.25 2.15 8.47
CA VAL A 33 -0.07 1.75 7.97
C VAL A 33 -0.92 2.95 7.52
N ALA A 34 -0.85 4.07 8.23
CA ALA A 34 -1.61 5.28 7.92
C ALA A 34 -1.17 5.98 6.62
N ASP A 35 0.04 5.71 6.17
CA ASP A 35 0.61 6.32 4.97
C ASP A 35 0.31 5.53 3.69
N VAL A 36 -0.29 4.35 3.81
CA VAL A 36 -0.75 3.53 2.69
C VAL A 36 -2.20 3.90 2.38
N ALA A 37 -2.41 4.62 1.29
CA ALA A 37 -3.72 5.08 0.87
C ALA A 37 -4.55 3.98 0.20
N ASP A 38 -5.85 4.21 0.02
CA ASP A 38 -6.76 3.22 -0.56
C ASP A 38 -6.64 3.10 -2.09
N ASP A 39 -6.03 4.11 -2.73
CA ASP A 39 -5.81 4.20 -4.18
C ASP A 39 -4.51 3.50 -4.65
N MET A 40 -3.95 2.62 -3.83
CA MET A 40 -2.71 1.89 -4.09
C MET A 40 -1.47 2.77 -4.22
N LYS A 41 -1.47 3.90 -3.56
CA LYS A 41 -0.33 4.83 -3.46
C LYS A 41 0.05 5.07 -2.01
N LEU A 42 1.23 5.60 -1.81
CA LEU A 42 1.59 6.24 -0.55
C LEU A 42 1.05 7.67 -0.55
N VAL A 43 0.84 8.22 0.64
CA VAL A 43 0.65 9.66 0.80
C VAL A 43 1.85 10.43 0.25
N ASP A 44 1.65 11.65 -0.22
CA ASP A 44 2.74 12.47 -0.80
C ASP A 44 3.80 12.81 0.24
N ASP A 45 3.39 12.97 1.49
CA ASP A 45 4.27 13.21 2.63
C ASP A 45 3.88 12.31 3.81
N THR A 46 4.81 11.44 4.24
CA THR A 46 4.57 10.53 5.35
C THR A 46 4.39 11.29 6.66
N LYS A 47 3.47 10.80 7.50
CA LYS A 47 3.17 11.42 8.79
C LYS A 47 4.40 11.56 9.68
N GLN A 48 5.32 10.63 9.59
CA GLN A 48 6.60 10.65 10.32
C GLN A 48 7.77 10.50 9.36
N LYS A 49 8.89 11.07 9.76
CA LYS A 49 10.18 10.88 9.09
C LYS A 49 11.11 10.12 10.03
N ILE A 50 11.95 9.26 9.47
CA ILE A 50 12.98 8.56 10.24
C ILE A 50 14.26 9.36 10.23
N SER A 51 14.85 9.59 11.42
CA SER A 51 16.10 10.33 11.55
C SER A 51 17.28 9.59 10.90
N LYS A 52 18.31 10.35 10.54
CA LYS A 52 19.56 9.78 9.98
C LYS A 52 20.20 8.74 10.92
N LEU A 53 20.03 8.88 12.23
CA LEU A 53 20.52 7.95 13.24
C LEU A 53 19.80 6.58 13.17
N ALA A 54 18.49 6.57 12.92
CA ALA A 54 17.66 5.38 12.90
C ALA A 54 17.68 4.64 11.54
N GLN A 55 18.04 5.33 10.45
CA GLN A 55 18.07 4.75 9.09
C GLN A 55 18.89 3.46 9.00
N PRO A 56 20.13 3.35 9.53
CA PRO A 56 20.92 2.12 9.43
C PRO A 56 20.30 0.91 10.15
N MET A 57 19.40 1.15 11.10
CA MET A 57 18.71 0.12 11.88
C MET A 57 17.33 -0.25 11.30
N SER A 58 16.97 0.33 10.16
CA SER A 58 15.63 0.23 9.57
C SER A 58 15.69 -0.31 8.15
N VAL A 59 14.59 -0.89 7.70
CA VAL A 59 14.48 -1.48 6.37
C VAL A 59 14.01 -0.43 5.39
N TYR A 60 14.78 -0.25 4.33
CA TYR A 60 14.47 0.65 3.23
C TYR A 60 13.78 -0.09 2.08
N ALA A 61 12.80 0.56 1.46
CA ALA A 61 12.15 0.14 0.23
C ALA A 61 12.38 1.17 -0.87
N ASP A 62 12.85 0.72 -2.02
CA ASP A 62 13.05 1.56 -3.19
C ASP A 62 11.72 1.99 -3.82
N LYS A 63 11.77 3.06 -4.60
CA LYS A 63 10.68 3.42 -5.50
C LYS A 63 10.30 2.23 -6.39
N GLY A 64 9.00 1.97 -6.52
CA GLY A 64 8.44 0.86 -7.28
C GLY A 64 8.42 -0.47 -6.51
N SER A 65 8.64 -0.46 -5.19
CA SER A 65 8.36 -1.62 -4.34
C SER A 65 6.86 -1.73 -4.08
N VAL A 66 6.35 -2.96 -3.95
CA VAL A 66 4.95 -3.20 -3.56
C VAL A 66 4.90 -3.41 -2.06
N LEU A 67 4.11 -2.59 -1.38
CA LEU A 67 3.92 -2.62 0.07
C LEU A 67 2.53 -3.15 0.41
N VAL A 68 2.43 -3.87 1.54
CA VAL A 68 1.14 -4.38 2.06
C VAL A 68 1.09 -4.20 3.57
N THR A 69 -0.01 -3.65 4.07
CA THR A 69 -0.23 -3.48 5.50
C THR A 69 -0.62 -4.80 6.18
N LEU A 70 0.01 -5.10 7.30
CA LEU A 70 -0.19 -6.34 8.08
C LEU A 70 -0.97 -6.14 9.38
N GLN A 71 -1.20 -4.90 9.79
CA GLN A 71 -1.91 -4.54 11.02
C GLN A 71 -2.84 -3.35 10.78
N GLY A 72 -3.80 -3.14 11.66
CA GLY A 72 -4.78 -2.06 11.52
C GLY A 72 -5.67 -2.26 10.28
N SER A 73 -5.49 -1.44 9.27
CA SER A 73 -6.14 -1.62 7.96
C SER A 73 -5.37 -2.65 7.14
N ILE A 74 -5.52 -3.93 7.47
CA ILE A 74 -4.81 -5.04 6.82
C ILE A 74 -5.19 -5.15 5.35
N GLY A 75 -4.18 -5.42 4.51
CA GLY A 75 -4.37 -5.67 3.08
C GLY A 75 -4.48 -4.40 2.23
N ARG A 76 -4.22 -3.22 2.79
CA ARG A 76 -3.96 -2.05 1.93
C ARG A 76 -2.65 -2.27 1.20
N VAL A 77 -2.66 -2.00 -0.09
CA VAL A 77 -1.50 -2.20 -0.97
C VAL A 77 -1.11 -0.86 -1.57
N ALA A 78 0.19 -0.61 -1.68
CA ALA A 78 0.71 0.53 -2.44
C ALA A 78 1.93 0.14 -3.27
N ILE A 79 2.10 0.79 -4.41
CA ILE A 79 3.37 0.82 -5.14
C ILE A 79 4.06 2.13 -4.77
N THR A 80 5.27 2.06 -4.25
CA THR A 80 5.99 3.24 -3.74
C THR A 80 6.33 4.21 -4.87
N GLN A 81 5.93 5.49 -4.74
CA GLN A 81 6.26 6.56 -5.68
C GLN A 81 7.63 7.17 -5.40
N TYR A 82 8.15 6.95 -4.22
CA TYR A 82 9.47 7.40 -3.74
C TYR A 82 10.10 6.33 -2.85
N GLY A 83 11.40 6.43 -2.60
CA GLY A 83 12.09 5.57 -1.65
C GLY A 83 11.79 5.97 -0.22
N ALA A 84 11.58 4.98 0.66
CA ALA A 84 11.20 5.23 2.04
C ALA A 84 11.67 4.11 2.97
N PHE A 85 11.86 4.41 4.24
CA PHE A 85 11.97 3.41 5.28
C PHE A 85 10.59 2.90 5.66
N VAL A 86 10.49 1.65 6.08
CA VAL A 86 9.20 0.96 6.22
C VAL A 86 9.06 0.35 7.61
N ASP A 87 7.94 0.60 8.26
CA ASP A 87 7.62 0.07 9.58
C ASP A 87 7.37 -1.45 9.55
N ARG A 88 7.62 -2.11 10.67
CA ARG A 88 7.40 -3.57 10.87
C ARG A 88 5.97 -4.05 10.64
N THR A 89 5.02 -3.13 10.61
CA THR A 89 3.59 -3.41 10.34
C THR A 89 3.27 -3.47 8.86
N VAL A 90 4.26 -3.26 8.00
CA VAL A 90 4.14 -3.28 6.54
C VAL A 90 5.09 -4.33 5.95
N LEU A 91 4.58 -5.08 4.99
CA LEU A 91 5.31 -6.05 4.18
C LEU A 91 5.82 -5.38 2.91
N ILE A 92 6.98 -5.81 2.43
CA ILE A 92 7.65 -5.29 1.24
C ILE A 92 7.87 -6.44 0.26
N PHE A 93 7.40 -6.29 -0.97
CA PHE A 93 7.78 -7.11 -2.12
C PHE A 93 8.73 -6.30 -3.00
N ASP A 94 9.97 -6.69 -3.04
CA ASP A 94 11.03 -6.03 -3.81
C ASP A 94 11.88 -7.01 -4.62
N LYS A 95 11.70 -8.31 -4.42
CA LYS A 95 12.40 -9.39 -5.14
C LYS A 95 11.38 -10.30 -5.82
N TYR A 96 11.60 -10.57 -7.08
CA TYR A 96 10.75 -11.44 -7.87
C TYR A 96 11.59 -12.55 -8.50
N ASN A 97 11.12 -13.79 -8.46
CA ASN A 97 11.82 -14.97 -8.94
C ASN A 97 11.53 -15.25 -10.42
N GLN A 98 10.63 -14.47 -11.01
CA GLN A 98 10.24 -14.54 -12.42
C GLN A 98 9.82 -13.15 -12.90
N ASP A 99 9.57 -13.00 -14.19
CA ASP A 99 9.09 -11.74 -14.75
C ASP A 99 7.67 -11.44 -14.24
N ILE A 100 7.58 -10.39 -13.44
CA ILE A 100 6.32 -9.94 -12.83
C ILE A 100 6.13 -8.46 -13.11
N ASP A 101 4.97 -8.11 -13.66
CA ASP A 101 4.51 -6.73 -13.70
C ASP A 101 4.03 -6.30 -12.31
N LYS A 102 4.69 -5.29 -11.73
CA LYS A 102 4.46 -4.85 -10.36
C LYS A 102 3.05 -4.29 -10.14
N THR A 103 2.47 -3.70 -11.17
CA THR A 103 1.11 -3.15 -11.12
C THR A 103 0.10 -4.29 -11.04
N PHE A 104 0.21 -5.25 -11.93
CA PHE A 104 -0.61 -6.46 -11.89
C PHE A 104 -0.45 -7.19 -10.56
N TRP A 105 0.80 -7.36 -10.08
CA TRP A 105 1.11 -7.99 -8.80
C TRP A 105 0.40 -7.30 -7.63
N ALA A 106 0.44 -5.97 -7.59
CA ALA A 106 -0.22 -5.20 -6.54
C ALA A 106 -1.73 -5.46 -6.49
N TYR A 107 -2.41 -5.54 -7.64
CA TYR A 107 -3.84 -5.88 -7.70
C TYR A 107 -4.12 -7.32 -7.24
N ILE A 108 -3.34 -8.29 -7.69
CA ILE A 108 -3.49 -9.69 -7.26
C ILE A 108 -3.32 -9.83 -5.75
N ILE A 109 -2.31 -9.19 -5.19
CA ILE A 109 -2.08 -9.22 -3.73
C ILE A 109 -3.24 -8.55 -2.99
N LYS A 110 -3.71 -7.39 -3.45
CA LYS A 110 -4.87 -6.71 -2.86
C LYS A 110 -6.11 -7.62 -2.82
N GLU A 111 -6.44 -8.28 -3.93
CA GLU A 111 -7.58 -9.18 -4.00
C GLU A 111 -7.42 -10.41 -3.10
N LYS A 112 -6.22 -11.00 -3.06
CA LYS A 112 -5.94 -12.12 -2.14
C LYS A 112 -6.14 -11.76 -0.68
N PHE A 113 -5.72 -10.57 -0.25
CA PHE A 113 -5.96 -10.11 1.11
C PHE A 113 -7.44 -9.88 1.42
N ILE A 114 -8.21 -9.38 0.43
CA ILE A 114 -9.67 -9.24 0.54
C ILE A 114 -10.32 -10.63 0.69
N ASP A 115 -9.91 -11.61 -0.10
CA ASP A 115 -10.45 -12.98 -0.03
C ASP A 115 -10.13 -13.64 1.31
N GLU A 116 -8.92 -13.49 1.81
CA GLU A 116 -8.56 -14.01 3.13
C GLU A 116 -9.34 -13.32 4.25
N ALA A 117 -9.57 -12.01 4.13
CA ALA A 117 -10.44 -11.28 5.07
C ALA A 117 -11.86 -11.85 5.10
N ARG A 118 -12.43 -12.20 3.94
CA ARG A 118 -13.77 -12.80 3.83
C ARG A 118 -13.85 -14.20 4.49
N LYS A 119 -12.77 -14.96 4.45
CA LYS A 119 -12.69 -16.32 5.07
C LYS A 119 -12.49 -16.25 6.59
N ALA A 120 -11.97 -15.15 7.11
CA ALA A 120 -11.68 -15.02 8.53
C ALA A 120 -12.97 -14.94 9.37
N PRO A 121 -13.05 -15.59 10.56
CA PRO A 121 -14.18 -15.47 11.46
C PRO A 121 -14.47 -14.00 11.80
N GLY A 122 -15.68 -13.55 11.53
CA GLY A 122 -16.10 -12.14 11.72
C GLY A 122 -15.63 -11.18 10.63
N GLY A 123 -15.11 -11.68 9.50
CA GLY A 123 -14.69 -10.85 8.37
C GLY A 123 -13.47 -9.96 8.63
N THR A 124 -12.74 -10.20 9.72
CA THR A 124 -11.58 -9.38 10.10
C THR A 124 -10.35 -10.24 10.29
N ILE A 125 -9.32 -10.01 9.51
CA ILE A 125 -7.99 -10.60 9.71
C ILE A 125 -7.29 -9.80 10.82
N LYS A 126 -6.91 -10.46 11.92
CA LYS A 126 -6.14 -9.83 13.00
C LYS A 126 -4.64 -9.84 12.73
N THR A 127 -4.16 -10.87 12.04
CA THR A 127 -2.74 -11.04 11.70
C THR A 127 -2.62 -12.02 10.55
N ILE A 128 -1.75 -11.75 9.57
CA ILE A 128 -1.37 -12.73 8.55
C ILE A 128 0.03 -13.22 8.88
N THR A 129 0.20 -14.55 8.97
CA THR A 129 1.50 -15.16 9.20
C THR A 129 2.30 -15.27 7.91
N LYS A 130 3.61 -15.45 8.04
CA LYS A 130 4.50 -15.64 6.89
C LYS A 130 4.15 -16.92 6.12
N GLU A 131 3.78 -17.97 6.84
CA GLU A 131 3.37 -19.24 6.31
C GLU A 131 2.10 -19.09 5.45
N ALA A 132 1.07 -18.45 5.99
CA ALA A 132 -0.17 -18.17 5.24
C ALA A 132 0.09 -17.37 3.95
N LEU A 133 1.01 -16.40 3.99
CA LEU A 133 1.41 -15.65 2.79
C LEU A 133 2.11 -16.54 1.76
N SER A 134 3.01 -17.43 2.22
CA SER A 134 3.74 -18.33 1.32
C SER A 134 2.80 -19.31 0.61
N ASP A 135 1.74 -19.73 1.29
CA ASP A 135 0.77 -20.72 0.81
C ASP A 135 -0.31 -20.13 -0.10
N PHE A 136 -0.33 -18.81 -0.31
CA PHE A 136 -1.26 -18.22 -1.27
C PHE A 136 -1.03 -18.81 -2.66
N ASP A 137 -2.03 -19.54 -3.14
CA ASP A 137 -2.04 -20.06 -4.50
C ASP A 137 -2.34 -18.92 -5.48
N LEU A 138 -1.42 -18.69 -6.41
CA LEU A 138 -1.48 -17.64 -7.41
C LEU A 138 -1.27 -18.24 -8.80
N MET A 139 -2.29 -18.12 -9.64
CA MET A 139 -2.15 -18.38 -11.07
C MET A 139 -1.75 -17.08 -11.76
N LEU A 140 -0.55 -17.06 -12.33
CA LEU A 140 -0.02 -15.89 -13.03
C LEU A 140 -0.08 -16.14 -14.54
N PRO A 141 -0.69 -15.25 -15.33
CA PRO A 141 -0.59 -15.29 -16.78
C PRO A 141 0.85 -14.94 -17.23
N ASN A 142 1.11 -15.03 -18.53
CA ASN A 142 2.40 -14.62 -19.07
C ASN A 142 2.65 -13.10 -18.84
N TYR A 143 3.90 -12.68 -18.89
CA TYR A 143 4.31 -11.32 -18.53
C TYR A 143 3.63 -10.22 -19.38
N ASP A 144 3.45 -10.46 -20.70
CA ASP A 144 2.79 -9.49 -21.58
C ASP A 144 1.30 -9.33 -21.25
N GLU A 145 0.67 -10.40 -20.85
CA GLU A 145 -0.71 -10.38 -20.38
C GLU A 145 -0.82 -9.66 -19.02
N GLN A 146 0.10 -9.91 -18.09
CA GLN A 146 0.17 -9.17 -16.82
C GLN A 146 0.24 -7.66 -17.05
N LYS A 147 1.11 -7.19 -17.96
CA LYS A 147 1.20 -5.76 -18.31
C LYS A 147 -0.12 -5.19 -18.84
N LYS A 148 -0.78 -5.92 -19.74
CA LYS A 148 -2.07 -5.49 -20.31
C LYS A 148 -3.15 -5.40 -19.23
N LEU A 149 -3.25 -6.42 -18.38
CA LEU A 149 -4.21 -6.47 -17.28
C LEU A 149 -3.93 -5.38 -16.24
N GLY A 150 -2.68 -5.20 -15.84
CA GLY A 150 -2.27 -4.13 -14.93
C GLY A 150 -2.64 -2.74 -15.45
N ALA A 151 -2.29 -2.43 -16.70
CA ALA A 151 -2.62 -1.18 -17.34
C ALA A 151 -4.15 -0.96 -17.45
N PHE A 152 -4.91 -2.01 -17.78
CA PHE A 152 -6.37 -1.95 -17.85
C PHE A 152 -6.99 -1.64 -16.48
N LEU A 153 -6.55 -2.31 -15.41
CA LEU A 153 -7.04 -2.06 -14.06
C LEU A 153 -6.73 -0.64 -13.58
N VAL A 154 -5.53 -0.12 -13.86
CA VAL A 154 -5.19 1.28 -13.58
C VAL A 154 -6.11 2.24 -14.33
N SER A 155 -6.46 1.95 -15.59
CA SER A 155 -7.37 2.80 -16.35
C SER A 155 -8.77 2.86 -15.74
N ILE A 156 -9.25 1.73 -15.23
CA ILE A 156 -10.53 1.67 -14.50
C ILE A 156 -10.47 2.48 -13.21
N ASP A 157 -9.43 2.34 -12.40
CA ASP A 157 -9.27 3.10 -11.15
C ASP A 157 -9.20 4.62 -11.41
N ASN A 158 -8.54 5.02 -12.49
CA ASN A 158 -8.51 6.42 -12.91
C ASN A 158 -9.91 6.95 -13.31
N LEU A 159 -10.69 6.15 -14.03
CA LEU A 159 -12.08 6.51 -14.37
C LEU A 159 -12.95 6.60 -13.13
N ILE A 160 -12.85 5.64 -12.20
CA ILE A 160 -13.57 5.67 -10.93
C ILE A 160 -13.24 6.97 -10.17
N THR A 161 -11.95 7.28 -10.05
CA THR A 161 -11.48 8.49 -9.35
C THR A 161 -12.02 9.77 -10.01
N LEU A 162 -12.01 9.84 -11.34
CA LEU A 162 -12.54 10.98 -12.09
C LEU A 162 -14.03 11.17 -11.83
N HIS A 163 -14.82 10.12 -11.95
CA HIS A 163 -16.26 10.19 -11.73
C HIS A 163 -16.62 10.50 -10.26
N GLN A 164 -15.83 10.02 -9.31
CA GLN A 164 -16.01 10.39 -7.90
C GLN A 164 -15.80 11.90 -7.68
N ARG A 165 -14.79 12.50 -8.32
CA ARG A 165 -14.55 13.96 -8.28
C ARG A 165 -15.68 14.75 -8.94
N GLU A 166 -16.16 14.32 -10.10
CA GLU A 166 -17.30 14.93 -10.78
C GLU A 166 -18.56 14.89 -9.92
N LEU A 167 -18.84 13.73 -9.31
CA LEU A 167 -19.97 13.57 -8.40
C LEU A 167 -19.89 14.53 -7.21
N GLU A 168 -18.71 14.69 -6.63
CA GLU A 168 -18.53 15.63 -5.50
C GLU A 168 -18.72 17.08 -5.92
N ILE A 169 -18.23 17.47 -7.09
CA ILE A 169 -18.47 18.81 -7.67
C ILE A 169 -19.98 19.05 -7.86
N LEU A 170 -20.70 18.09 -8.43
CA LEU A 170 -22.15 18.20 -8.65
C LEU A 170 -22.93 18.28 -7.33
N LYS A 171 -22.52 17.49 -6.31
CA LYS A 171 -23.13 17.59 -4.95
C LYS A 171 -22.92 18.99 -4.34
N ASN A 172 -21.72 19.54 -4.48
CA ASN A 172 -21.41 20.87 -3.95
C ASN A 172 -22.17 21.97 -4.71
N LEU A 173 -22.29 21.85 -6.03
CA LEU A 173 -23.10 22.75 -6.85
C LEU A 173 -24.57 22.70 -6.42
N LYS A 174 -25.15 21.49 -6.32
CA LYS A 174 -26.53 21.32 -5.82
C LYS A 174 -26.74 21.99 -4.47
N LYS A 175 -25.82 21.76 -3.52
CA LYS A 175 -25.89 22.38 -2.17
C LYS A 175 -25.84 23.90 -2.25
N THR A 176 -25.01 24.46 -3.12
CA THR A 176 -24.88 25.92 -3.31
C THR A 176 -26.16 26.52 -3.92
N CYS A 177 -26.72 25.86 -4.94
CA CYS A 177 -27.97 26.29 -5.55
C CYS A 177 -29.13 26.30 -4.55
N LEU A 178 -29.28 25.19 -3.79
CA LEU A 178 -30.31 25.10 -2.76
C LEU A 178 -30.17 26.22 -1.71
N LYS A 179 -28.97 26.52 -1.25
CA LYS A 179 -28.73 27.62 -0.30
C LYS A 179 -29.14 28.98 -0.87
N ARG A 180 -28.97 29.22 -2.17
CA ARG A 180 -29.33 30.49 -2.82
C ARG A 180 -30.82 30.60 -3.16
N MET A 181 -31.53 29.48 -3.24
CA MET A 181 -32.99 29.47 -3.53
C MET A 181 -33.86 29.73 -2.31
N PHE A 182 -33.32 29.53 -1.11
CA PHE A 182 -34.04 29.60 0.16
C PHE A 182 -33.48 30.68 1.11
N VAL A 183 -32.78 31.68 0.59
CA VAL A 183 -32.35 32.87 1.32
C VAL A 183 -33.25 34.03 1.00
#